data_ea26a151874c986e3b6db1f89ca845f3
#
_entry.id   ea26a151874c986e3b6db1f89ca845f3
#
_cell.length_a   1.000
_cell.length_b   1.000
_cell.length_c   1.000
_cell.angle_alpha   90.00
_cell.angle_beta   90.00
_cell.angle_gamma   90.00
#
_symmetry.space_group_name_H-M   'P 1'
#
loop_
_entity.id
_entity.type
_entity.pdbx_description
1 polymer ?
#
loop_
_entity_poly.entity_id
_entity_poly.type
_entity_poly.pdbx_seq_one_letter_code
_entity_poly.pdbx_strand_id
1 'polypeptide(L)'
;MGDFFVHETAVVDTDVQIGIGSKIWHFSHIMSHCSLGDNCILGLNVFLGDSVKVGSGVKIQNNVSVYSGVEIEDDVFLGPSMVFTNVNAPRSFIEQKNYARTLVKKGASIGANATIVCGNTIGAYAFIG
;
A
#
# COMPACT_ATOMS: atom_id res chain seq x y z
N MET A 1 13.80 -18.34 -2.16
CA MET A 1 14.45 -17.51 -1.32
C MET A 1 14.52 -16.15 -1.88
N GLY A 2 14.03 -15.30 -1.23
CA GLY A 2 13.92 -14.00 -1.77
C GLY A 2 15.18 -13.18 -1.57
N ASP A 3 15.55 -12.46 -2.58
CA ASP A 3 16.58 -11.46 -2.45
C ASP A 3 15.94 -10.12 -2.17
N PHE A 4 15.23 -10.04 -1.09
CA PHE A 4 14.60 -8.81 -0.62
C PHE A 4 15.14 -8.46 0.76
N PHE A 5 14.93 -7.21 1.16
CA PHE A 5 15.39 -6.71 2.45
C PHE A 5 14.21 -6.31 3.32
N VAL A 6 14.21 -6.79 4.56
CA VAL A 6 13.25 -6.36 5.58
C VAL A 6 14.06 -5.89 6.79
N HIS A 7 13.91 -4.62 7.15
CA HIS A 7 14.60 -4.09 8.32
C HIS A 7 14.13 -4.81 9.57
N GLU A 8 15.03 -4.96 10.55
CA GLU A 8 14.74 -5.74 11.76
C GLU A 8 13.56 -5.20 12.57
N THR A 9 13.25 -3.91 12.46
CA THR A 9 12.10 -3.31 13.16
C THR A 9 10.79 -3.49 12.44
N ALA A 10 10.83 -3.92 11.18
CA ALA A 10 9.60 -4.15 10.41
C ALA A 10 8.99 -5.48 10.78
N VAL A 11 7.67 -5.55 10.71
CA VAL A 11 6.92 -6.78 11.00
C VAL A 11 6.24 -7.25 9.73
N VAL A 12 6.54 -8.47 9.32
CA VAL A 12 5.87 -9.10 8.17
C VAL A 12 5.15 -10.33 8.70
N ASP A 13 3.84 -10.32 8.58
CA ASP A 13 3.03 -11.44 9.07
C ASP A 13 3.17 -12.66 8.15
N THR A 14 2.48 -13.74 8.48
CA THR A 14 2.58 -14.98 7.69
C THR A 14 1.89 -14.83 6.33
N ASP A 15 2.28 -15.69 5.39
CA ASP A 15 1.65 -15.76 4.06
C ASP A 15 1.76 -14.45 3.27
N VAL A 16 2.89 -13.79 3.38
CA VAL A 16 3.21 -12.60 2.59
C VAL A 16 4.22 -12.97 1.52
N GLN A 17 3.99 -12.51 0.30
CA GLN A 17 4.92 -12.69 -0.81
C GLN A 17 5.61 -11.37 -1.09
N ILE A 18 6.94 -11.40 -1.16
CA ILE A 18 7.75 -10.21 -1.43
C ILE A 18 8.69 -10.53 -2.57
N GLY A 19 8.66 -9.72 -3.61
CA GLY A 19 9.47 -9.93 -4.80
C GLY A 19 10.93 -9.54 -4.63
N ILE A 20 11.73 -9.94 -5.61
CA ILE A 20 13.18 -9.72 -5.63
C ILE A 20 13.48 -8.22 -5.66
N GLY A 21 14.47 -7.80 -4.89
CA GLY A 21 14.94 -6.42 -4.87
C GLY A 21 14.09 -5.44 -4.08
N SER A 22 12.99 -5.92 -3.51
CA SER A 22 12.14 -5.05 -2.68
C SER A 22 12.80 -4.78 -1.33
N LYS A 23 12.54 -3.58 -0.79
CA LYS A 23 13.12 -3.14 0.49
C LYS A 23 12.03 -2.59 1.38
N ILE A 24 11.98 -3.10 2.60
CA ILE A 24 11.00 -2.69 3.60
C ILE A 24 11.76 -2.10 4.78
N TRP A 25 11.53 -0.83 5.04
CA TRP A 25 12.32 -0.08 6.02
C TRP A 25 11.66 -0.05 7.40
N HIS A 26 12.15 0.80 8.26
CA HIS A 26 11.89 0.82 9.70
C HIS A 26 10.39 0.90 10.03
N PHE A 27 9.99 0.10 11.01
CA PHE A 27 8.66 0.17 11.64
C PHE A 27 7.48 -0.05 10.71
N SER A 28 7.73 -0.60 9.53
CA SER A 28 6.65 -0.96 8.63
C SER A 28 6.00 -2.25 9.07
N HIS A 29 4.71 -2.41 8.77
CA HIS A 29 3.97 -3.62 9.10
C HIS A 29 3.18 -4.08 7.88
N ILE A 30 3.43 -5.30 7.46
CA ILE A 30 2.72 -5.92 6.34
C ILE A 30 1.91 -7.06 6.90
N MET A 31 0.58 -6.94 6.79
CA MET A 31 -0.33 -7.97 7.29
C MET A 31 -0.37 -9.17 6.36
N SER A 32 -1.01 -10.24 6.83
CA SER A 32 -1.07 -11.51 6.13
C SER A 32 -1.72 -11.39 4.75
N HIS A 33 -1.35 -12.30 3.88
CA HIS A 33 -1.93 -12.47 2.54
C HIS A 33 -1.64 -11.30 1.59
N CYS A 34 -0.74 -10.41 1.95
CA CYS A 34 -0.28 -9.36 1.04
C CYS A 34 0.65 -9.93 -0.01
N SER A 35 0.66 -9.31 -1.18
CA SER A 35 1.67 -9.58 -2.19
C SER A 35 2.33 -8.27 -2.62
N LEU A 36 3.64 -8.28 -2.65
CA LEU A 36 4.46 -7.15 -3.06
C LEU A 36 5.33 -7.63 -4.20
N GLY A 37 5.32 -6.90 -5.31
CA GLY A 37 6.10 -7.30 -6.47
C GLY A 37 7.59 -7.05 -6.30
N ASP A 38 8.31 -7.02 -7.43
CA ASP A 38 9.75 -6.85 -7.45
C ASP A 38 10.14 -5.38 -7.37
N ASN A 39 11.30 -5.10 -6.78
CA ASN A 39 11.91 -3.77 -6.78
C ASN A 39 11.00 -2.69 -6.19
N CYS A 40 10.23 -3.04 -5.18
CA CYS A 40 9.42 -2.09 -4.45
C CYS A 40 10.22 -1.49 -3.30
N ILE A 41 9.88 -0.26 -2.92
CA ILE A 41 10.48 0.38 -1.75
C ILE A 41 9.36 0.87 -0.86
N LEU A 42 9.31 0.32 0.34
CA LEU A 42 8.43 0.80 1.40
C LEU A 42 9.29 1.57 2.39
N GLY A 43 8.98 2.84 2.55
CA GLY A 43 9.75 3.71 3.44
C GLY A 43 9.47 3.44 4.90
N LEU A 44 9.61 4.46 5.71
CA LEU A 44 9.45 4.37 7.15
C LEU A 44 7.97 4.32 7.53
N ASN A 45 7.61 3.41 8.44
CA ASN A 45 6.26 3.38 9.02
C ASN A 45 5.16 3.24 7.95
N VAL A 46 5.33 2.28 7.05
CA VAL A 46 4.33 1.96 6.03
C VAL A 46 3.51 0.77 6.51
N PHE A 47 2.21 0.85 6.32
CA PHE A 47 1.30 -0.23 6.71
C PHE A 47 0.59 -0.77 5.48
N LEU A 48 0.63 -2.09 5.29
CA LEU A 48 -0.21 -2.77 4.32
C LEU A 48 -1.21 -3.65 5.05
N GLY A 49 -2.47 -3.36 4.86
CA GLY A 49 -3.55 -4.13 5.48
C GLY A 49 -3.70 -5.51 4.86
N ASP A 50 -4.49 -6.36 5.50
CA ASP A 50 -4.64 -7.74 5.06
C ASP A 50 -5.04 -7.84 3.58
N SER A 51 -4.40 -8.74 2.86
CA SER A 51 -4.69 -9.06 1.46
C SER A 51 -4.48 -7.91 0.46
N VAL A 52 -3.69 -6.92 0.81
CA VAL A 52 -3.35 -5.85 -0.13
C VAL A 52 -2.41 -6.37 -1.22
N LYS A 53 -2.69 -5.99 -2.47
CA LYS A 53 -1.86 -6.36 -3.61
C LYS A 53 -1.12 -5.14 -4.13
N VAL A 54 0.19 -5.27 -4.24
CA VAL A 54 1.07 -4.22 -4.74
C VAL A 54 1.91 -4.77 -5.87
N GLY A 55 1.90 -4.11 -7.00
CA GLY A 55 2.67 -4.52 -8.18
C GLY A 55 4.16 -4.33 -7.99
N SER A 56 4.90 -4.36 -9.09
CA SER A 56 6.35 -4.20 -9.09
C SER A 56 6.73 -2.74 -9.32
N GLY A 57 7.91 -2.35 -8.83
CA GLY A 57 8.42 -0.99 -9.04
C GLY A 57 7.69 0.09 -8.27
N VAL A 58 6.91 -0.27 -7.27
CA VAL A 58 6.10 0.67 -6.49
C VAL A 58 6.95 1.30 -5.41
N LYS A 59 6.81 2.61 -5.24
CA LYS A 59 7.48 3.34 -4.15
C LYS A 59 6.42 3.91 -3.24
N ILE A 60 6.43 3.45 -1.99
CA ILE A 60 5.52 3.94 -0.95
C ILE A 60 6.37 4.71 0.05
N GLN A 61 6.12 6.00 0.14
CA GLN A 61 6.90 6.87 1.00
C GLN A 61 6.48 6.75 2.46
N ASN A 62 7.13 7.52 3.32
CA ASN A 62 6.94 7.41 4.76
C ASN A 62 5.51 7.70 5.20
N ASN A 63 5.07 7.00 6.24
CA ASN A 63 3.81 7.26 6.93
C ASN A 63 2.57 7.06 6.04
N VAL A 64 2.60 6.05 5.18
CA VAL A 64 1.46 5.72 4.32
C VAL A 64 0.85 4.41 4.80
N SER A 65 -0.47 4.41 4.96
CA SER A 65 -1.22 3.20 5.25
C SER A 65 -2.04 2.81 4.02
N VAL A 66 -1.84 1.59 3.56
CA VAL A 66 -2.60 1.03 2.45
C VAL A 66 -3.55 0.00 3.04
N TYR A 67 -4.80 0.38 3.18
CA TYR A 67 -5.80 -0.45 3.87
C TYR A 67 -6.33 -1.55 2.99
N SER A 68 -6.90 -2.58 3.61
CA SER A 68 -7.58 -3.66 2.90
C SER A 68 -8.62 -3.07 1.94
N GLY A 69 -8.69 -3.60 0.74
CA GLY A 69 -9.56 -3.10 -0.32
C GLY A 69 -8.82 -2.26 -1.36
N VAL A 70 -7.60 -1.86 -1.08
CA VAL A 70 -6.78 -1.11 -2.04
C VAL A 70 -5.90 -2.05 -2.84
N GLU A 71 -5.87 -1.85 -4.15
CA GLU A 71 -4.97 -2.58 -5.04
C GLU A 71 -4.13 -1.57 -5.82
N ILE A 72 -2.83 -1.83 -5.91
CA ILE A 72 -1.86 -0.92 -6.52
C ILE A 72 -1.13 -1.66 -7.62
N GLU A 73 -1.20 -1.13 -8.85
CA GLU A 73 -0.52 -1.71 -9.99
C GLU A 73 0.95 -1.28 -10.04
N ASP A 74 1.66 -1.67 -11.11
CA ASP A 74 3.09 -1.44 -11.22
C ASP A 74 3.45 0.05 -11.30
N ASP A 75 4.65 0.38 -10.85
CA ASP A 75 5.28 1.69 -11.05
C ASP A 75 4.49 2.86 -10.45
N VAL A 76 3.72 2.61 -9.42
CA VAL A 76 2.96 3.65 -8.72
C VAL A 76 3.84 4.31 -7.66
N PHE A 77 3.71 5.61 -7.53
CA PHE A 77 4.36 6.39 -6.48
C PHE A 77 3.31 6.91 -5.50
N LEU A 78 3.46 6.58 -4.23
CA LEU A 78 2.61 7.11 -3.17
C LEU A 78 3.44 8.06 -2.31
N GLY A 79 3.11 9.33 -2.36
CA GLY A 79 3.84 10.38 -1.65
C GLY A 79 3.70 10.28 -0.14
N PRO A 80 4.61 10.91 0.61
CA PRO A 80 4.62 10.78 2.07
C PRO A 80 3.33 11.32 2.67
N SER A 81 2.82 10.58 3.64
CA SER A 81 1.61 10.93 4.39
C SER A 81 0.35 11.07 3.54
N MET A 82 0.33 10.51 2.32
CA MET A 82 -0.93 10.44 1.59
C MET A 82 -1.86 9.45 2.30
N VAL A 83 -3.15 9.55 2.05
CA VAL A 83 -4.16 8.82 2.81
C VAL A 83 -5.10 8.06 1.87
N PHE A 84 -5.32 6.78 2.17
CA PHE A 84 -6.44 6.02 1.61
C PHE A 84 -7.52 5.86 2.67
N THR A 85 -8.76 5.73 2.24
CA THR A 85 -9.85 5.25 3.10
C THR A 85 -10.39 3.95 2.55
N ASN A 86 -11.21 3.22 3.31
CA ASN A 86 -11.85 2.00 2.81
C ASN A 86 -13.29 1.84 3.30
N VAL A 87 -13.82 2.86 3.95
CA VAL A 87 -15.22 2.91 4.38
C VAL A 87 -15.77 4.30 4.07
N ASN A 88 -16.89 4.34 3.33
CA ASN A 88 -17.47 5.62 2.91
C ASN A 88 -18.09 6.43 4.05
N ALA A 89 -18.74 5.74 4.99
CA ALA A 89 -19.43 6.40 6.10
C ALA A 89 -19.05 5.69 7.41
N PRO A 90 -17.83 5.92 7.91
CA PRO A 90 -17.37 5.18 9.09
C PRO A 90 -18.12 5.63 10.35
N ARG A 91 -18.43 4.65 11.18
CA ARG A 91 -18.99 4.86 12.52
C ARG A 91 -18.30 3.86 13.44
N SER A 92 -17.76 4.33 14.55
CA SER A 92 -16.98 3.46 15.44
C SER A 92 -17.83 2.31 16.01
N PHE A 93 -19.12 2.53 16.16
CA PHE A 93 -20.03 1.53 16.77
C PHE A 93 -20.60 0.54 15.73
N ILE A 94 -20.19 0.63 14.47
CA ILE A 94 -20.62 -0.31 13.43
C ILE A 94 -19.40 -1.09 12.96
N GLU A 95 -19.46 -2.42 13.10
CA GLU A 95 -18.41 -3.29 12.61
C GLU A 95 -18.51 -3.41 11.08
N GLN A 96 -17.41 -3.10 10.40
CA GLN A 96 -17.35 -3.18 8.95
C GLN A 96 -16.87 -4.56 8.53
N LYS A 97 -17.67 -5.26 7.73
CA LYS A 97 -17.33 -6.59 7.24
C LYS A 97 -16.78 -6.56 5.83
N ASN A 98 -17.18 -5.57 5.04
CA ASN A 98 -16.72 -5.40 3.67
C ASN A 98 -16.19 -4.00 3.48
N TYR A 99 -15.05 -3.91 2.79
CA TYR A 99 -14.42 -2.62 2.52
C TYR A 99 -14.64 -2.22 1.07
N ALA A 100 -14.82 -0.93 0.83
CA ALA A 100 -14.91 -0.40 -0.52
C ALA A 100 -13.55 -0.53 -1.20
N ARG A 101 -13.56 -0.94 -2.45
CA ARG A 101 -12.33 -1.19 -3.18
C ARG A 101 -11.83 0.08 -3.86
N THR A 102 -10.52 0.19 -3.95
CA THR A 102 -9.84 1.30 -4.63
C THR A 102 -8.75 0.71 -5.49
N LEU A 103 -8.66 1.17 -6.73
CA LEU A 103 -7.63 0.70 -7.66
C LEU A 103 -6.77 1.88 -8.09
N VAL A 104 -5.46 1.73 -7.94
CA VAL A 104 -4.48 2.69 -8.44
C VAL A 104 -3.74 2.05 -9.59
N LYS A 105 -3.93 2.57 -10.79
CA LYS A 105 -3.42 1.95 -11.99
C LYS A 105 -1.97 2.31 -12.26
N LYS A 106 -1.37 1.56 -13.16
CA LYS A 106 0.05 1.60 -13.48
C LYS A 106 0.56 3.01 -13.68
N GLY A 107 1.70 3.31 -13.07
CA GLY A 107 2.42 4.56 -13.29
C GLY A 107 1.83 5.79 -12.64
N ALA A 108 0.73 5.67 -11.91
CA ALA A 108 0.13 6.82 -11.24
C ALA A 108 1.04 7.34 -10.13
N SER A 109 1.00 8.65 -9.90
CA SER A 109 1.71 9.30 -8.80
C SER A 109 0.72 10.07 -7.95
N ILE A 110 0.76 9.85 -6.64
CA ILE A 110 -0.11 10.54 -5.71
C ILE A 110 0.77 11.38 -4.79
N GLY A 111 0.51 12.68 -4.76
CA GLY A 111 1.33 13.63 -4.03
C GLY A 111 1.19 13.53 -2.52
N ALA A 112 2.14 14.16 -1.82
CA ALA A 112 2.16 14.18 -0.35
C ALA A 112 0.86 14.75 0.21
N ASN A 113 0.37 14.16 1.29
CA ASN A 113 -0.84 14.57 2.01
C ASN A 113 -2.14 14.51 1.20
N ALA A 114 -2.12 13.97 -0.01
CA ALA A 114 -3.36 13.79 -0.77
C ALA A 114 -4.21 12.71 -0.13
N THR A 115 -5.53 12.84 -0.25
CA THR A 115 -6.46 11.84 0.27
C THR A 115 -7.23 11.22 -0.89
N ILE A 116 -7.21 9.92 -0.99
CA ILE A 116 -7.97 9.17 -1.98
C ILE A 116 -9.12 8.48 -1.27
N VAL A 117 -10.31 8.96 -1.54
CA VAL A 117 -11.53 8.37 -0.98
C VAL A 117 -11.80 7.03 -1.66
N CYS A 118 -12.21 6.05 -0.88
CA CYS A 118 -12.44 4.69 -1.35
C CYS A 118 -13.54 4.61 -2.42
N GLY A 119 -13.50 3.53 -3.19
CA GLY A 119 -14.47 3.31 -4.24
C GLY A 119 -14.09 3.95 -5.57
N ASN A 120 -12.89 4.52 -5.67
CA ASN A 120 -12.45 5.22 -6.87
C ASN A 120 -11.32 4.45 -7.56
N THR A 121 -11.17 4.72 -8.85
CA THR A 121 -10.04 4.23 -9.63
C THR A 121 -9.20 5.42 -10.04
N ILE A 122 -7.92 5.36 -9.71
CA ILE A 122 -6.95 6.36 -10.18
C ILE A 122 -6.38 5.84 -11.49
N GLY A 123 -6.55 6.59 -12.56
CA GLY A 123 -6.17 6.15 -13.90
C GLY A 123 -4.68 5.97 -14.08
N ALA A 124 -4.30 5.20 -15.10
CA ALA A 124 -2.90 4.95 -15.41
C ALA A 124 -2.18 6.27 -15.68
N TYR A 125 -0.99 6.41 -15.10
CA TYR A 125 -0.12 7.58 -15.25
C TYR A 125 -0.75 8.90 -14.78
N ALA A 126 -1.83 8.84 -14.00
CA ALA A 126 -2.41 10.04 -13.40
C ALA A 126 -1.41 10.69 -12.43
N PHE A 127 -1.47 11.98 -12.32
CA PHE A 127 -0.59 12.74 -11.44
C PHE A 127 -1.47 13.59 -10.51
N ILE A 128 -1.60 13.14 -9.26
CA ILE A 128 -2.47 13.77 -8.27
C ILE A 128 -1.59 14.65 -7.37
N GLY A 129 -1.91 15.91 -7.36
CA GLY A 129 -1.19 16.87 -6.51
C GLY A 129 -1.69 16.95 -5.08
#